data_d3f8d02892dfc38bf2010cc4798605a0
#
_entry.id   d3f8d02892dfc38bf2010cc4798605a0
#
_cell.length_a   1.000
_cell.length_b   1.000
_cell.length_c   1.000
_cell.angle_alpha   90.00
_cell.angle_beta   90.00
_cell.angle_gamma   90.00
#
_symmetry.space_group_name_H-M   'P 1'
#
loop_
_entity.id
_entity.type
_entity.pdbx_description
1 polymer ?
#
loop_
_entity_poly.entity_id
_entity_poly.type
_entity_poly.pdbx_seq_one_letter_code
_entity_poly.pdbx_strand_id
1 'polypeptide(L)'
;ALQFDYKVHIPAGGQRVYSSGFGSQKKLSGHDNAEVYILLQRRWEDEKGNIHAKRVGTGRHRFGSSTNGWVNGYRIPVMYGDITGKPEYKPYMGLLDGEKAYYARNSKGKMVPVHEEGWDDANATPTHMLVMASSGCGTAYIGTPGMALWMDNIGLVY
;
A
#
# COMPACT_ATOMS: atom_id res chain seq x y z
N ALA A 1 14.45 -0.76 6.64
CA ALA A 1 13.75 -0.08 5.53
C ALA A 1 13.43 -1.06 4.40
N LEU A 2 12.41 -0.76 3.58
CA LEU A 2 12.22 -1.40 2.28
C LEU A 2 13.08 -0.65 1.26
N GLN A 3 14.00 -1.34 0.60
CA GLN A 3 14.86 -0.78 -0.44
C GLN A 3 14.50 -1.37 -1.80
N PHE A 4 14.56 -0.54 -2.85
CA PHE A 4 14.30 -0.96 -4.24
C PHE A 4 14.84 0.06 -5.23
N ASP A 5 15.00 -0.38 -6.47
CA ASP A 5 15.16 0.49 -7.61
C ASP A 5 13.79 0.72 -8.25
N TYR A 6 13.55 1.94 -8.76
CA TYR A 6 12.25 2.22 -9.36
C TYR A 6 12.32 3.21 -10.51
N LYS A 7 11.29 3.18 -11.33
CA LYS A 7 11.00 4.17 -12.35
C LYS A 7 9.50 4.42 -12.39
N VAL A 8 9.09 5.68 -12.43
CA VAL A 8 7.69 6.09 -12.52
C VAL A 8 7.47 6.89 -13.79
N HIS A 9 6.38 6.61 -14.49
CA HIS A 9 5.85 7.42 -15.57
C HIS A 9 4.44 7.89 -15.23
N ILE A 10 4.24 9.21 -15.23
CA ILE A 10 2.94 9.86 -15.09
C ILE A 10 2.74 10.69 -16.36
N PRO A 11 1.73 10.39 -17.20
CA PRO A 11 1.50 11.13 -18.44
C PRO A 11 1.24 12.60 -18.18
N ALA A 12 1.89 13.48 -18.93
CA ALA A 12 1.61 14.92 -18.91
C ALA A 12 0.13 15.16 -19.25
N GLY A 13 -0.58 15.91 -18.40
CA GLY A 13 -2.02 16.13 -18.55
C GLY A 13 -2.89 14.90 -18.31
N GLY A 14 -2.31 13.83 -17.72
CA GLY A 14 -3.05 12.61 -17.40
C GLY A 14 -4.29 12.87 -16.58
N GLN A 15 -5.42 12.33 -17.04
CA GLN A 15 -6.73 12.50 -16.41
C GLN A 15 -7.10 11.24 -15.64
N ARG A 16 -7.40 11.38 -14.35
CA ARG A 16 -8.03 10.30 -13.59
C ARG A 16 -9.39 9.93 -14.19
N VAL A 17 -9.64 8.66 -14.27
CA VAL A 17 -10.90 8.11 -14.76
C VAL A 17 -11.41 7.02 -13.84
N TYR A 18 -12.72 6.91 -13.76
CA TYR A 18 -13.41 5.73 -13.26
C TYR A 18 -13.88 4.89 -14.45
N SER A 19 -13.58 3.58 -14.45
CA SER A 19 -14.00 2.66 -15.51
C SER A 19 -14.35 1.31 -14.91
N SER A 20 -15.65 1.00 -14.81
CA SER A 20 -16.12 -0.30 -14.31
C SER A 20 -15.99 -1.45 -15.34
N GLY A 21 -15.58 -1.14 -16.57
CA GLY A 21 -15.54 -2.11 -17.67
C GLY A 21 -16.88 -2.33 -18.37
N PHE A 22 -17.98 -1.84 -17.82
CA PHE A 22 -19.35 -2.04 -18.34
C PHE A 22 -20.05 -0.72 -18.71
N GLY A 23 -19.32 0.32 -18.99
CA GLY A 23 -19.90 1.61 -19.33
C GLY A 23 -18.88 2.62 -19.81
N SER A 24 -19.35 3.85 -20.06
CA SER A 24 -18.48 4.95 -20.42
C SER A 24 -17.57 5.33 -19.25
N GLN A 25 -16.32 5.65 -19.56
CA GLN A 25 -15.39 6.20 -18.58
C GLN A 25 -15.87 7.55 -18.08
N LYS A 26 -15.79 7.74 -16.75
CA LYS A 26 -16.08 9.02 -16.10
C LYS A 26 -14.76 9.71 -15.73
N LYS A 27 -14.58 10.95 -16.18
CA LYS A 27 -13.44 11.77 -15.76
C LYS A 27 -13.59 12.19 -14.30
N LEU A 28 -12.50 12.11 -13.55
CA LEU A 28 -12.43 12.52 -12.15
C LEU A 28 -11.42 13.65 -12.00
N SER A 29 -11.62 14.49 -10.99
CA SER A 29 -10.65 15.54 -10.62
C SER A 29 -9.41 14.97 -9.92
N GLY A 30 -8.34 15.77 -9.88
CA GLY A 30 -7.10 15.47 -9.18
C GLY A 30 -6.14 14.58 -9.97
N HIS A 31 -4.97 14.36 -9.36
CA HIS A 31 -3.91 13.54 -9.91
C HIS A 31 -3.86 12.19 -9.20
N ASP A 32 -3.43 11.16 -9.93
CA ASP A 32 -3.08 9.89 -9.34
C ASP A 32 -1.59 9.87 -8.99
N ASN A 33 -1.20 8.97 -8.09
CA ASN A 33 0.18 8.75 -7.68
C ASN A 33 0.49 7.27 -7.76
N ALA A 34 1.70 6.92 -8.16
CA ALA A 34 2.20 5.58 -7.90
C ALA A 34 2.45 5.41 -6.40
N GLU A 35 2.31 4.21 -5.89
CA GLU A 35 2.42 3.95 -4.46
C GLU A 35 3.18 2.66 -4.18
N VAL A 36 4.07 2.70 -3.19
CA VAL A 36 4.75 1.53 -2.65
C VAL A 36 4.62 1.55 -1.14
N TYR A 37 4.30 0.39 -0.56
CA TYR A 37 4.31 0.27 0.88
C TYR A 37 4.74 -1.11 1.39
N ILE A 38 5.21 -1.12 2.62
CA ILE A 38 5.45 -2.29 3.45
C ILE A 38 4.66 -2.14 4.75
N LEU A 39 3.93 -3.18 5.11
CA LEU A 39 3.21 -3.28 6.37
C LEU A 39 3.71 -4.52 7.11
N LEU A 40 4.07 -4.33 8.37
CA LEU A 40 4.40 -5.42 9.28
C LEU A 40 3.22 -5.59 10.23
N GLN A 41 2.71 -6.81 10.34
CA GLN A 41 1.52 -7.10 11.11
C GLN A 41 1.73 -8.31 12.01
N ARG A 42 1.15 -8.25 13.19
CA ARG A 42 0.91 -9.42 14.02
C ARG A 42 -0.53 -9.86 13.76
N ARG A 43 -0.68 -11.02 13.10
CA ARG A 43 -2.00 -11.59 12.73
C ARG A 43 -2.34 -12.79 13.58
N TRP A 44 -3.63 -12.99 13.77
CA TRP A 44 -4.21 -14.21 14.33
C TRP A 44 -5.55 -14.51 13.65
N GLU A 45 -5.98 -15.75 13.77
CA GLU A 45 -7.28 -16.20 13.26
C GLU A 45 -8.17 -16.59 14.45
N ASP A 46 -9.43 -16.18 14.41
CA ASP A 46 -10.40 -16.57 15.40
C ASP A 46 -11.04 -17.94 15.08
N GLU A 47 -11.83 -18.49 16.01
CA GLU A 47 -12.49 -19.79 15.85
C GLU A 47 -13.46 -19.84 14.65
N LYS A 48 -13.97 -18.69 14.23
CA LYS A 48 -14.87 -18.54 13.06
C LYS A 48 -14.09 -18.50 11.74
N GLY A 49 -12.79 -18.29 11.79
CA GLY A 49 -11.93 -18.18 10.63
C GLY A 49 -11.78 -16.74 10.10
N ASN A 50 -12.08 -15.73 10.94
CA ASN A 50 -11.78 -14.35 10.61
C ASN A 50 -10.30 -14.07 10.91
N ILE A 51 -9.66 -13.27 10.05
CA ILE A 51 -8.27 -12.86 10.24
C ILE A 51 -8.24 -11.47 10.84
N HIS A 52 -7.61 -11.36 11.99
CA HIS A 52 -7.38 -10.11 12.71
C HIS A 52 -5.91 -9.73 12.63
N ALA A 53 -5.60 -8.44 12.73
CA ALA A 53 -4.25 -7.94 12.73
C ALA A 53 -4.08 -6.72 13.63
N LYS A 54 -2.88 -6.57 14.20
CA LYS A 54 -2.37 -5.30 14.71
C LYS A 54 -1.16 -4.86 13.89
N ARG A 55 -1.09 -3.58 13.58
CA ARG A 55 -0.03 -2.99 12.76
C ARG A 55 1.20 -2.73 13.63
N VAL A 56 2.28 -3.48 13.38
CA VAL A 56 3.57 -3.35 14.09
C VAL A 56 4.47 -2.31 13.41
N GLY A 57 4.47 -2.28 12.07
CA GLY A 57 5.33 -1.37 11.32
C GLY A 57 4.71 -0.92 10.00
N THR A 58 5.01 0.31 9.63
CA THR A 58 4.50 0.94 8.40
C THR A 58 5.60 1.70 7.70
N GLY A 59 5.86 1.35 6.44
CA GLY A 59 6.59 2.19 5.50
C GLY A 59 5.72 2.40 4.27
N ARG A 60 5.41 3.64 3.89
CA ARG A 60 4.52 3.93 2.75
C ARG A 60 4.88 5.23 2.08
N HIS A 61 4.97 5.20 0.75
CA HIS A 61 5.31 6.38 -0.04
C HIS A 61 4.48 6.45 -1.32
N ARG A 62 4.11 7.67 -1.69
CA ARG A 62 3.42 8.01 -2.94
C ARG A 62 4.30 8.84 -3.83
N PHE A 63 4.43 8.43 -5.07
CA PHE A 63 5.24 9.10 -6.10
C PHE A 63 4.31 9.92 -6.99
N GLY A 64 4.40 11.25 -6.91
CA GLY A 64 3.51 12.18 -7.62
C GLY A 64 4.11 12.78 -8.90
N SER A 65 5.30 12.34 -9.32
CA SER A 65 5.98 12.82 -10.52
C SER A 65 6.73 11.71 -11.24
N SER A 66 6.88 11.85 -12.54
CA SER A 66 7.74 10.97 -13.34
C SER A 66 9.20 11.10 -12.93
N THR A 67 9.93 9.98 -13.02
CA THR A 67 11.40 9.97 -12.84
C THR A 67 12.09 10.17 -14.18
N ASN A 68 13.29 10.75 -14.15
CA ASN A 68 14.19 10.80 -15.30
C ASN A 68 15.06 9.52 -15.34
N GLY A 69 14.48 8.41 -15.82
CA GLY A 69 15.11 7.10 -15.78
C GLY A 69 14.91 6.36 -14.46
N TRP A 70 15.80 5.40 -14.18
CA TRP A 70 15.80 4.61 -12.95
C TRP A 70 16.37 5.40 -11.77
N VAL A 71 15.73 5.29 -10.62
CA VAL A 71 16.22 5.73 -9.31
C VAL A 71 16.66 4.50 -8.55
N ASN A 72 17.94 4.38 -8.27
CA ASN A 72 18.51 3.19 -7.64
C ASN A 72 18.63 3.35 -6.14
N GLY A 73 18.40 2.26 -5.41
CA GLY A 73 18.59 2.18 -3.96
C GLY A 73 17.66 3.08 -3.14
N TYR A 74 16.47 3.38 -3.65
CA TYR A 74 15.49 4.16 -2.89
C TYR A 74 15.05 3.40 -1.65
N ARG A 75 14.89 4.11 -0.53
CA ARG A 75 14.53 3.50 0.75
C ARG A 75 13.28 4.12 1.33
N ILE A 76 12.31 3.28 1.67
CA ILE A 76 11.15 3.65 2.50
C ILE A 76 11.45 3.18 3.93
N PRO A 77 11.67 4.09 4.89
CA PRO A 77 11.86 3.71 6.28
C PRO A 77 10.59 3.06 6.83
N VAL A 78 10.75 2.02 7.64
CA VAL A 78 9.65 1.42 8.40
C VAL A 78 9.59 2.08 9.77
N MET A 79 8.47 2.72 10.06
CA MET A 79 8.16 3.27 11.37
C MET A 79 7.39 2.24 12.18
N TYR A 80 7.77 2.04 13.43
CA TYR A 80 7.19 1.03 14.31
C TYR A 80 6.22 1.64 15.33
N GLY A 81 5.22 0.85 15.75
CA GLY A 81 4.20 1.22 16.70
C GLY A 81 3.13 2.13 16.10
N ASP A 82 2.43 2.86 16.97
CA ASP A 82 1.50 3.91 16.53
C ASP A 82 2.26 5.10 15.95
N ILE A 83 2.05 5.35 14.69
CA ILE A 83 2.74 6.42 13.96
C ILE A 83 1.90 7.68 13.79
N THR A 84 0.68 7.72 14.29
CA THR A 84 -0.26 8.83 14.05
C THR A 84 0.22 10.16 14.60
N GLY A 85 1.06 10.14 15.65
CA GLY A 85 1.68 11.33 16.25
C GLY A 85 3.05 11.70 15.66
N LYS A 86 3.56 10.96 14.67
CA LYS A 86 4.87 11.24 14.08
C LYS A 86 4.80 12.31 12.99
N PRO A 87 5.83 13.19 12.84
CA PRO A 87 5.85 14.23 11.79
C PRO A 87 5.75 13.67 10.37
N GLU A 88 6.26 12.47 10.14
CA GLU A 88 6.25 11.78 8.85
C GLU A 88 4.91 11.14 8.51
N TYR A 89 4.00 11.04 9.47
CA TYR A 89 2.68 10.44 9.23
C TYR A 89 1.90 11.20 8.19
N LYS A 90 1.27 10.46 7.30
CA LYS A 90 0.29 10.96 6.33
C LYS A 90 -1.01 10.17 6.46
N PRO A 91 -2.18 10.79 6.25
CA PRO A 91 -3.48 10.10 6.41
C PRO A 91 -3.61 8.79 5.62
N TYR A 92 -2.92 8.68 4.47
CA TYR A 92 -2.93 7.45 3.68
C TYR A 92 -2.12 6.29 4.29
N MET A 93 -1.32 6.55 5.34
CA MET A 93 -0.55 5.54 6.07
C MET A 93 -1.36 4.83 7.16
N GLY A 94 -2.60 5.27 7.40
CA GLY A 94 -3.49 4.71 8.41
C GLY A 94 -3.79 3.23 8.23
N LEU A 95 -4.52 2.68 9.18
CA LEU A 95 -4.95 1.28 9.17
C LEU A 95 -5.84 0.98 7.96
N LEU A 96 -5.77 -0.26 7.49
CA LEU A 96 -6.54 -0.76 6.36
C LEU A 96 -7.61 -1.73 6.87
N ASP A 97 -8.78 -1.20 7.17
CA ASP A 97 -9.94 -1.97 7.61
C ASP A 97 -11.21 -1.56 6.86
N GLY A 98 -12.27 -2.32 7.02
CA GLY A 98 -13.54 -2.12 6.32
C GLY A 98 -13.37 -2.21 4.81
N GLU A 99 -13.81 -1.19 4.08
CA GLU A 99 -13.72 -1.13 2.61
C GLU A 99 -12.27 -1.07 2.08
N LYS A 100 -11.30 -0.74 2.94
CA LYS A 100 -9.89 -0.70 2.59
C LYS A 100 -9.14 -1.98 2.95
N ALA A 101 -9.81 -2.93 3.58
CA ALA A 101 -9.21 -4.19 3.95
C ALA A 101 -8.76 -4.96 2.71
N TYR A 102 -7.58 -5.53 2.76
CA TYR A 102 -7.19 -6.54 1.78
C TYR A 102 -7.57 -7.92 2.29
N TYR A 103 -7.55 -8.89 1.39
CA TYR A 103 -8.01 -10.24 1.66
C TYR A 103 -6.83 -11.19 1.80
N ALA A 104 -6.95 -12.13 2.70
CA ALA A 104 -6.00 -13.23 2.86
C ALA A 104 -6.74 -14.56 2.98
N ARG A 105 -6.04 -15.64 2.70
CA ARG A 105 -6.59 -16.99 2.85
C ARG A 105 -6.47 -17.44 4.29
N ASN A 106 -7.59 -17.82 4.90
CA ASN A 106 -7.60 -18.36 6.26
C ASN A 106 -7.20 -19.85 6.30
N SER A 107 -7.11 -20.44 7.49
CA SER A 107 -6.74 -21.86 7.69
C SER A 107 -7.68 -22.86 6.98
N LYS A 108 -8.92 -22.44 6.73
CA LYS A 108 -9.93 -23.24 5.99
C LYS A 108 -9.86 -23.03 4.47
N GLY A 109 -8.86 -22.30 3.97
CA GLY A 109 -8.67 -22.02 2.55
C GLY A 109 -9.58 -20.95 1.96
N LYS A 110 -10.42 -20.27 2.77
CA LYS A 110 -11.35 -19.23 2.33
C LYS A 110 -10.66 -17.86 2.31
N MET A 111 -10.92 -17.07 1.27
CA MET A 111 -10.51 -15.66 1.21
C MET A 111 -11.41 -14.83 2.12
N VAL A 112 -10.82 -14.18 3.12
CA VAL A 112 -11.50 -13.33 4.09
C VAL A 112 -10.77 -12.00 4.23
N PRO A 113 -11.46 -10.90 4.61
CA PRO A 113 -10.79 -9.64 4.88
C PRO A 113 -9.86 -9.78 6.09
N VAL A 114 -8.77 -9.04 6.08
CA VAL A 114 -7.88 -8.87 7.24
C VAL A 114 -8.33 -7.62 7.99
N HIS A 115 -8.79 -7.80 9.22
CA HIS A 115 -9.27 -6.72 10.09
C HIS A 115 -8.10 -6.13 10.87
N GLU A 116 -7.66 -4.92 10.52
CA GLU A 116 -6.66 -4.19 11.31
C GLU A 116 -7.34 -3.46 12.48
N GLU A 117 -7.28 -4.04 13.67
CA GLU A 117 -7.95 -3.54 14.88
C GLU A 117 -7.23 -2.39 15.56
N GLY A 118 -5.99 -2.11 15.17
CA GLY A 118 -5.21 -1.05 15.79
C GLY A 118 -3.71 -1.17 15.53
N TRP A 119 -2.98 -0.30 16.19
CA TRP A 119 -1.53 -0.33 16.23
C TRP A 119 -1.05 -1.27 17.34
N ASP A 120 0.05 -1.96 17.10
CA ASP A 120 0.72 -2.79 18.09
C ASP A 120 1.88 -2.05 18.74
N ASP A 121 2.48 -2.65 19.78
CA ASP A 121 3.73 -2.16 20.35
C ASP A 121 4.85 -2.15 19.30
N ALA A 122 5.71 -1.13 19.37
CA ALA A 122 6.82 -0.99 18.43
C ALA A 122 7.84 -2.15 18.50
N ASN A 123 7.89 -2.85 19.62
CA ASN A 123 8.77 -4.02 19.84
C ASN A 123 8.05 -5.36 19.60
N ALA A 124 6.77 -5.33 19.22
CA ALA A 124 6.04 -6.56 18.93
C ALA A 124 6.67 -7.30 17.74
N THR A 125 6.74 -8.62 17.82
CA THR A 125 7.25 -9.45 16.73
C THR A 125 6.18 -9.60 15.66
N PRO A 126 6.40 -9.11 14.43
CA PRO A 126 5.45 -9.30 13.34
C PRO A 126 5.43 -10.76 12.88
N THR A 127 4.25 -11.26 12.56
CA THR A 127 4.05 -12.60 11.99
C THR A 127 3.92 -12.57 10.47
N HIS A 128 3.53 -11.42 9.91
CA HIS A 128 3.27 -11.23 8.48
C HIS A 128 3.86 -9.91 7.99
N MET A 129 4.37 -9.96 6.77
CA MET A 129 4.79 -8.82 5.99
C MET A 129 3.95 -8.74 4.72
N LEU A 130 3.47 -7.55 4.40
CA LEU A 130 2.82 -7.24 3.14
C LEU A 130 3.64 -6.16 2.43
N VAL A 131 4.06 -6.44 1.20
CA VAL A 131 4.65 -5.44 0.31
C VAL A 131 3.72 -5.27 -0.87
N MET A 132 3.39 -4.02 -1.19
CA MET A 132 2.53 -3.68 -2.32
C MET A 132 3.16 -2.55 -3.14
N ALA A 133 3.05 -2.68 -4.45
CA ALA A 133 3.39 -1.65 -5.41
C ALA A 133 2.25 -1.48 -6.42
N SER A 134 1.91 -0.24 -6.72
CA SER A 134 0.86 0.09 -7.68
C SER A 134 1.20 1.35 -8.46
N SER A 135 0.85 1.37 -9.72
CA SER A 135 0.94 2.58 -10.55
C SER A 135 -0.13 3.62 -10.23
N GLY A 136 -1.13 3.27 -9.40
CA GLY A 136 -2.18 4.18 -8.94
C GLY A 136 -2.54 3.94 -7.48
N CYS A 137 -2.99 4.97 -6.77
CA CYS A 137 -3.39 4.91 -5.37
C CYS A 137 -4.90 5.10 -5.15
N GLY A 138 -5.68 5.06 -6.23
CA GLY A 138 -7.14 5.14 -6.19
C GLY A 138 -7.80 3.86 -5.66
N THR A 139 -9.12 3.94 -5.42
CA THR A 139 -9.94 2.76 -5.14
C THR A 139 -10.13 1.94 -6.42
N ALA A 140 -10.80 0.78 -6.30
CA ALA A 140 -11.08 -0.08 -7.44
C ALA A 140 -11.70 0.71 -8.62
N TYR A 141 -11.26 0.37 -9.83
CA TYR A 141 -11.71 0.98 -11.09
C TYR A 141 -11.31 2.46 -11.30
N ILE A 142 -10.49 3.04 -10.41
CA ILE A 142 -9.97 4.41 -10.56
C ILE A 142 -8.49 4.35 -10.88
N GLY A 143 -8.09 5.08 -11.92
CA GLY A 143 -6.68 5.20 -12.31
C GLY A 143 -6.48 6.30 -13.35
N THR A 144 -5.22 6.53 -13.68
CA THR A 144 -4.82 7.42 -14.78
C THR A 144 -4.25 6.58 -15.91
N PRO A 145 -4.92 6.49 -17.08
CA PRO A 145 -4.41 5.73 -18.21
C PRO A 145 -2.98 6.15 -18.58
N GLY A 146 -2.13 5.16 -18.84
CA GLY A 146 -0.73 5.38 -19.20
C GLY A 146 0.24 5.57 -18.03
N MET A 147 -0.23 5.63 -16.78
CA MET A 147 0.66 5.56 -15.63
C MET A 147 1.35 4.20 -15.54
N ALA A 148 2.63 4.22 -15.18
CA ALA A 148 3.40 3.00 -14.95
C ALA A 148 4.39 3.16 -13.80
N LEU A 149 4.58 2.06 -13.07
CA LEU A 149 5.63 1.91 -12.07
C LEU A 149 6.42 0.63 -12.40
N TRP A 150 7.71 0.77 -12.52
CA TRP A 150 8.65 -0.35 -12.64
C TRP A 150 9.47 -0.42 -11.37
N MET A 151 9.72 -1.64 -10.91
CA MET A 151 10.54 -1.89 -9.73
C MET A 151 11.51 -3.02 -9.98
N ASP A 152 12.68 -2.92 -9.35
CA ASP A 152 13.73 -3.94 -9.36
C ASP A 152 14.51 -3.93 -8.04
N ASN A 153 15.34 -4.94 -7.80
CA ASN A 153 16.23 -5.05 -6.64
C ASN A 153 15.53 -4.82 -5.29
N ILE A 154 14.33 -5.39 -5.14
CA ILE A 154 13.51 -5.23 -3.93
C ILE A 154 14.10 -6.04 -2.78
N GLY A 155 14.39 -5.40 -1.65
CA GLY A 155 14.93 -6.05 -0.47
C GLY A 155 14.65 -5.29 0.83
N LEU A 156 14.91 -5.97 1.94
CA LEU A 156 14.92 -5.36 3.26
C LEU A 156 16.34 -4.98 3.63
N VAL A 157 16.50 -3.77 4.19
CA VAL A 157 17.78 -3.29 4.74
C VAL A 157 17.59 -2.83 6.18
N TYR A 158 18.56 -3.17 7.01
CA TYR A 158 18.62 -2.88 8.44
C TYR A 158 19.50 -1.66 8.72
#